data_7e0f8d2077721d6d9c2019648c042ea2
#
_entry.id   7e0f8d2077721d6d9c2019648c042ea2
#
_cell.length_a   1.000
_cell.length_b   1.000
_cell.length_c   1.000
_cell.angle_alpha   90.00
_cell.angle_beta   90.00
_cell.angle_gamma   90.00
#
_symmetry.space_group_name_H-M   'P 1'
#
loop_
_entity.id
_entity.type
_entity.pdbx_description
1 polymer ?
#
loop_
_entity_poly.entity_id
_entity_poly.type
_entity_poly.pdbx_seq_one_letter_code
_entity_poly.pdbx_strand_id
1 'polypeptide(L)'
;EVQLAEIKASIQMRAREDIDQQQREYFLQQQIKTIQDELGGSGQEQEIEEMRLKAVKMHWNAEVRDTFLKELAKLERTHPQSPDFSVQLNYLQTMLNLPWGVYTTDNLNLKNAEKTLNKDHYGLEKVKERILEHLAVLKLKGDMKSPIICLYGPPGVGKTSLGKSIASALKRKYVRMSLGGVHDEAEIRGHRKTYIGAMPGRIIKSLIKAGASNPVFILDEIDKVSADRQGDPSSALLEVLDPEQNTSFHDNFLDVDYDLSKVCLLYTSPSPRD
;
A
#
# COMPACT_ATOMS: atom_id res chain seq x y z
N GLU A 1 -57.00 -40.96 5.70
CA GLU A 1 -57.37 -39.89 4.73
C GLU A 1 -57.41 -38.50 5.42
N VAL A 2 -57.97 -38.37 6.65
CA VAL A 2 -58.08 -37.10 7.39
C VAL A 2 -56.72 -36.51 7.72
N GLN A 3 -55.76 -37.31 8.19
CA GLN A 3 -54.37 -36.85 8.50
C GLN A 3 -53.64 -36.33 7.25
N LEU A 4 -53.88 -36.89 6.09
CA LEU A 4 -53.23 -36.43 4.83
C LEU A 4 -53.79 -35.09 4.36
N ALA A 5 -55.09 -34.82 4.64
CA ALA A 5 -55.72 -33.55 4.34
C ALA A 5 -55.22 -32.42 5.27
N GLU A 6 -55.02 -32.72 6.56
CA GLU A 6 -54.47 -31.78 7.53
C GLU A 6 -53.01 -31.39 7.21
N ILE A 7 -52.18 -32.37 6.85
CA ILE A 7 -50.79 -32.10 6.43
C ILE A 7 -50.77 -31.27 5.15
N LYS A 8 -51.61 -31.54 4.17
CA LYS A 8 -51.72 -30.71 2.96
C LYS A 8 -52.16 -29.29 3.25
N ALA A 9 -53.13 -29.10 4.13
CA ALA A 9 -53.56 -27.76 4.54
C ALA A 9 -52.45 -26.97 5.28
N SER A 10 -51.71 -27.63 6.19
CA SER A 10 -50.61 -27.01 6.88
C SER A 10 -49.42 -26.60 5.96
N ILE A 11 -49.11 -27.44 4.96
CA ILE A 11 -48.08 -27.12 3.95
C ILE A 11 -48.54 -25.93 3.07
N GLN A 12 -49.80 -25.91 2.65
CA GLN A 12 -50.33 -24.79 1.86
C GLN A 12 -50.38 -23.51 2.64
N MET A 13 -50.65 -23.55 3.95
CA MET A 13 -50.65 -22.38 4.81
C MET A 13 -49.23 -21.81 4.98
N ARG A 14 -48.24 -22.66 5.28
CA ARG A 14 -46.83 -22.24 5.35
C ARG A 14 -46.31 -21.69 4.00
N ALA A 15 -46.62 -22.33 2.90
CA ALA A 15 -46.22 -21.84 1.57
C ALA A 15 -46.84 -20.47 1.25
N ARG A 16 -48.06 -20.20 1.70
CA ARG A 16 -48.67 -18.86 1.58
C ARG A 16 -47.99 -17.84 2.47
N GLU A 17 -47.71 -18.17 3.72
CA GLU A 17 -46.97 -17.28 4.66
C GLU A 17 -45.59 -16.94 4.12
N ASP A 18 -44.84 -17.90 3.58
CA ASP A 18 -43.53 -17.70 2.98
C ASP A 18 -43.61 -16.78 1.73
N ILE A 19 -44.61 -16.96 0.89
CA ILE A 19 -44.84 -16.11 -0.29
C ILE A 19 -45.20 -14.67 0.14
N ASP A 20 -46.10 -14.51 1.10
CA ASP A 20 -46.48 -13.21 1.59
C ASP A 20 -45.29 -12.47 2.25
N GLN A 21 -44.43 -13.20 2.98
CA GLN A 21 -43.23 -12.66 3.57
C GLN A 21 -42.23 -12.21 2.49
N GLN A 22 -41.97 -13.03 1.47
CA GLN A 22 -41.10 -12.67 0.36
C GLN A 22 -41.64 -11.47 -0.45
N GLN A 23 -42.93 -11.39 -0.68
CA GLN A 23 -43.54 -10.23 -1.35
C GLN A 23 -43.42 -8.95 -0.52
N ARG A 24 -43.58 -9.07 0.80
CA ARG A 24 -43.40 -7.94 1.72
C ARG A 24 -41.96 -7.46 1.78
N GLU A 25 -41.00 -8.38 1.81
CA GLU A 25 -39.56 -8.05 1.77
C GLU A 25 -39.19 -7.37 0.45
N TYR A 26 -39.66 -7.89 -0.67
CA TYR A 26 -39.47 -7.28 -1.99
C TYR A 26 -40.05 -5.85 -2.06
N PHE A 27 -41.27 -5.66 -1.56
CA PHE A 27 -41.90 -4.35 -1.53
C PHE A 27 -41.15 -3.35 -0.65
N LEU A 28 -40.69 -3.77 0.52
CA LEU A 28 -39.86 -2.95 1.40
C LEU A 28 -38.51 -2.59 0.76
N GLN A 29 -37.86 -3.53 0.08
CA GLN A 29 -36.63 -3.24 -0.66
C GLN A 29 -36.87 -2.23 -1.80
N GLN A 30 -37.99 -2.35 -2.51
CA GLN A 30 -38.36 -1.38 -3.54
C GLN A 30 -38.61 0.03 -2.95
N GLN A 31 -39.29 0.11 -1.81
CA GLN A 31 -39.49 1.40 -1.12
C GLN A 31 -38.16 2.02 -0.64
N ILE A 32 -37.27 1.20 -0.06
CA ILE A 32 -35.94 1.66 0.34
C ILE A 32 -35.17 2.19 -0.87
N LYS A 33 -35.21 1.47 -2.00
CA LYS A 33 -34.56 1.92 -3.24
C LYS A 33 -35.13 3.25 -3.75
N THR A 34 -36.45 3.37 -3.78
CA THR A 34 -37.10 4.62 -4.22
C THR A 34 -36.73 5.78 -3.30
N ILE A 35 -36.71 5.58 -1.97
CA ILE A 35 -36.30 6.60 -1.01
C ILE A 35 -34.81 6.98 -1.18
N GLN A 36 -33.94 6.00 -1.45
CA GLN A 36 -32.53 6.23 -1.73
C GLN A 36 -32.33 7.03 -3.04
N ASP A 37 -33.09 6.72 -4.07
CA ASP A 37 -33.07 7.43 -5.35
C ASP A 37 -33.57 8.89 -5.19
N GLU A 38 -34.62 9.12 -4.37
CA GLU A 38 -35.15 10.47 -4.06
C GLU A 38 -34.19 11.29 -3.17
N LEU A 39 -33.37 10.65 -2.34
CA LEU A 39 -32.36 11.30 -1.49
C LEU A 39 -31.05 11.61 -2.22
N GLY A 40 -30.97 11.35 -3.54
CA GLY A 40 -29.79 11.69 -4.34
C GLY A 40 -28.84 10.53 -4.62
N GLY A 41 -29.35 9.33 -4.68
CA GLY A 41 -28.60 8.11 -4.99
C GLY A 41 -28.21 7.32 -3.74
N SER A 42 -27.91 6.01 -3.93
CA SER A 42 -27.37 5.21 -2.83
C SER A 42 -26.00 5.77 -2.46
N GLY A 43 -25.65 5.79 -1.18
CA GLY A 43 -24.31 6.26 -0.74
C GLY A 43 -23.16 5.58 -1.49
N GLN A 44 -23.42 4.44 -2.12
CA GLN A 44 -22.50 3.70 -2.95
C GLN A 44 -22.27 4.33 -4.34
N GLU A 45 -23.32 4.79 -5.00
CA GLU A 45 -23.19 5.48 -6.29
C GLU A 45 -22.40 6.78 -6.12
N GLN A 46 -22.61 7.47 -5.00
CA GLN A 46 -21.83 8.66 -4.66
C GLN A 46 -20.35 8.30 -4.40
N GLU A 47 -20.06 7.20 -3.68
CA GLU A 47 -18.70 6.74 -3.43
C GLU A 47 -17.99 6.34 -4.74
N ILE A 48 -18.69 5.65 -5.64
CA ILE A 48 -18.15 5.26 -6.95
C ILE A 48 -17.87 6.52 -7.81
N GLU A 49 -18.77 7.47 -7.83
CA GLU A 49 -18.55 8.72 -8.56
C GLU A 49 -17.42 9.56 -7.98
N GLU A 50 -17.30 9.62 -6.64
CA GLU A 50 -16.15 10.26 -6.00
C GLU A 50 -14.83 9.57 -6.37
N MET A 51 -14.79 8.23 -6.42
CA MET A 51 -13.61 7.50 -6.86
C MET A 51 -13.27 7.80 -8.31
N ARG A 52 -14.27 7.91 -9.19
CA ARG A 52 -14.11 8.29 -10.60
C ARG A 52 -13.51 9.70 -10.73
N LEU A 53 -14.03 10.66 -9.97
CA LEU A 53 -13.54 12.04 -9.96
C LEU A 53 -12.11 12.14 -9.39
N LYS A 54 -11.78 11.36 -8.37
CA LYS A 54 -10.41 11.26 -7.83
C LYS A 54 -9.46 10.70 -8.87
N ALA A 55 -9.86 9.63 -9.56
CA ALA A 55 -9.05 8.98 -10.59
C ALA A 55 -8.63 9.92 -11.73
N VAL A 56 -9.51 10.84 -12.13
CA VAL A 56 -9.20 11.85 -13.17
C VAL A 56 -8.07 12.79 -12.75
N LYS A 57 -7.91 13.03 -11.45
CA LYS A 57 -6.87 13.92 -10.89
C LYS A 57 -5.54 13.20 -10.63
N MET A 58 -5.50 11.88 -10.77
CA MET A 58 -4.30 11.09 -10.50
C MET A 58 -3.31 11.11 -11.67
N HIS A 59 -2.01 11.12 -11.35
CA HIS A 59 -0.93 11.06 -12.33
C HIS A 59 -0.59 9.61 -12.69
N TRP A 60 -1.56 8.90 -13.24
CA TRP A 60 -1.41 7.49 -13.65
C TRP A 60 -0.88 7.38 -15.08
N ASN A 61 -0.10 6.32 -15.33
CA ASN A 61 0.16 5.88 -16.69
C ASN A 61 -1.12 5.26 -17.30
N ALA A 62 -1.09 4.98 -18.61
CA ALA A 62 -2.26 4.43 -19.32
C ALA A 62 -2.69 3.07 -18.76
N GLU A 63 -1.75 2.20 -18.43
CA GLU A 63 -1.98 0.85 -17.93
C GLU A 63 -2.71 0.85 -16.58
N VAL A 64 -2.21 1.64 -15.62
CA VAL A 64 -2.82 1.77 -14.28
C VAL A 64 -4.22 2.35 -14.38
N ARG A 65 -4.41 3.37 -15.24
CA ARG A 65 -5.72 3.97 -15.48
C ARG A 65 -6.72 2.98 -16.06
N ASP A 66 -6.30 2.23 -17.08
CA ASP A 66 -7.17 1.22 -17.72
C ASP A 66 -7.54 0.11 -16.75
N THR A 67 -6.59 -0.34 -15.93
CA THR A 67 -6.83 -1.34 -14.88
C THR A 67 -7.82 -0.82 -13.85
N PHE A 68 -7.64 0.40 -13.37
CA PHE A 68 -8.57 1.02 -12.42
C PHE A 68 -9.99 1.13 -13.00
N LEU A 69 -10.13 1.62 -14.22
CA LEU A 69 -11.44 1.80 -14.86
C LEU A 69 -12.16 0.45 -15.10
N LYS A 70 -11.40 -0.60 -15.47
CA LYS A 70 -11.96 -1.97 -15.62
C LYS A 70 -12.48 -2.50 -14.28
N GLU A 71 -11.70 -2.36 -13.20
CA GLU A 71 -12.11 -2.84 -11.88
C GLU A 71 -13.25 -1.98 -11.30
N LEU A 72 -13.28 -0.66 -11.57
CA LEU A 72 -14.39 0.21 -11.19
C LEU A 72 -15.70 -0.19 -11.88
N ALA A 73 -15.65 -0.46 -13.19
CA ALA A 73 -16.81 -0.95 -13.95
C ALA A 73 -17.29 -2.33 -13.47
N LYS A 74 -16.40 -3.15 -12.91
CA LYS A 74 -16.75 -4.42 -12.28
C LYS A 74 -17.42 -4.19 -10.94
N LEU A 75 -16.92 -3.26 -10.11
CA LEU A 75 -17.53 -2.89 -8.84
C LEU A 75 -18.97 -2.37 -9.03
N GLU A 76 -19.22 -1.55 -10.05
CA GLU A 76 -20.57 -1.04 -10.41
C GLU A 76 -21.59 -2.15 -10.68
N ARG A 77 -21.12 -3.30 -11.17
CA ARG A 77 -21.98 -4.46 -11.49
C ARG A 77 -22.09 -5.45 -10.33
N THR A 78 -21.25 -5.31 -9.31
CA THR A 78 -21.20 -6.25 -8.18
C THR A 78 -22.24 -5.85 -7.16
N HIS A 79 -23.03 -6.82 -6.69
CA HIS A 79 -24.07 -6.54 -5.70
C HIS A 79 -23.43 -6.12 -4.37
N PRO A 80 -23.91 -5.05 -3.73
CA PRO A 80 -23.30 -4.46 -2.51
C PRO A 80 -23.19 -5.42 -1.32
N GLN A 81 -24.09 -6.38 -1.22
CA GLN A 81 -24.08 -7.38 -0.15
C GLN A 81 -23.13 -8.56 -0.45
N SER A 82 -22.51 -8.59 -1.62
CA SER A 82 -21.53 -9.63 -1.95
C SER A 82 -20.22 -9.40 -1.19
N PRO A 83 -19.58 -10.43 -0.64
CA PRO A 83 -18.23 -10.33 -0.08
C PRO A 83 -17.21 -9.76 -1.07
N ASP A 84 -17.39 -10.04 -2.36
CA ASP A 84 -16.51 -9.53 -3.43
C ASP A 84 -16.55 -8.00 -3.55
N PHE A 85 -17.68 -7.37 -3.22
CA PHE A 85 -17.82 -5.92 -3.26
C PHE A 85 -16.81 -5.24 -2.32
N SER A 86 -16.71 -5.71 -1.08
CA SER A 86 -15.78 -5.16 -0.08
C SER A 86 -14.32 -5.33 -0.50
N VAL A 87 -13.98 -6.47 -1.12
CA VAL A 87 -12.63 -6.74 -1.61
C VAL A 87 -12.27 -5.81 -2.75
N GLN A 88 -13.17 -5.63 -3.73
CA GLN A 88 -12.98 -4.74 -4.87
C GLN A 88 -12.91 -3.27 -4.44
N LEU A 89 -13.77 -2.85 -3.52
CA LEU A 89 -13.77 -1.51 -2.95
C LEU A 89 -12.43 -1.19 -2.29
N ASN A 90 -11.95 -2.07 -1.41
CA ASN A 90 -10.66 -1.93 -0.74
C ASN A 90 -9.48 -1.86 -1.75
N TYR A 91 -9.54 -2.66 -2.81
CA TYR A 91 -8.55 -2.62 -3.89
C TYR A 91 -8.51 -1.25 -4.57
N LEU A 92 -9.66 -0.73 -5.01
CA LEU A 92 -9.76 0.57 -5.67
C LEU A 92 -9.37 1.73 -4.76
N GLN A 93 -9.77 1.69 -3.49
CA GLN A 93 -9.35 2.67 -2.49
C GLN A 93 -7.84 2.63 -2.26
N THR A 94 -7.23 1.45 -2.25
CA THR A 94 -5.78 1.30 -2.12
C THR A 94 -5.06 1.92 -3.31
N MET A 95 -5.53 1.70 -4.55
CA MET A 95 -4.99 2.35 -5.76
C MET A 95 -5.08 3.88 -5.70
N LEU A 96 -6.20 4.43 -5.22
CA LEU A 96 -6.40 5.88 -5.08
C LEU A 96 -5.54 6.49 -3.98
N ASN A 97 -5.31 5.77 -2.89
CA ASN A 97 -4.53 6.26 -1.75
C ASN A 97 -3.03 6.21 -1.98
N LEU A 98 -2.56 5.45 -2.97
CA LEU A 98 -1.15 5.38 -3.31
C LEU A 98 -0.70 6.71 -3.96
N PRO A 99 0.43 7.29 -3.54
CA PRO A 99 0.86 8.62 -3.98
C PRO A 99 1.52 8.59 -5.37
N TRP A 100 0.77 8.28 -6.42
CA TRP A 100 1.26 8.21 -7.79
C TRP A 100 1.79 9.55 -8.29
N GLY A 101 3.10 9.61 -8.56
CA GLY A 101 3.74 10.82 -9.09
C GLY A 101 3.72 12.02 -8.14
N VAL A 102 3.42 11.81 -6.86
CA VAL A 102 3.44 12.85 -5.83
C VAL A 102 4.81 12.90 -5.19
N TYR A 103 5.58 13.92 -5.49
CA TYR A 103 6.96 14.08 -5.00
C TYR A 103 7.07 15.26 -4.03
N THR A 104 7.86 15.07 -2.97
CA THR A 104 8.30 16.17 -2.11
C THR A 104 9.48 16.87 -2.79
N THR A 105 9.56 18.20 -2.63
CA THR A 105 10.70 18.98 -3.17
C THR A 105 11.95 18.73 -2.35
N ASP A 106 12.99 18.23 -2.99
CA ASP A 106 14.26 17.89 -2.36
C ASP A 106 15.06 19.13 -1.97
N ASN A 107 15.60 19.12 -0.75
CA ASN A 107 16.55 20.10 -0.31
C ASN A 107 17.98 19.52 -0.33
N LEU A 108 18.70 19.73 -1.43
CA LEU A 108 20.09 19.27 -1.61
C LEU A 108 21.11 20.34 -1.18
N ASN A 109 20.79 21.12 -0.15
CA ASN A 109 21.73 22.08 0.43
C ASN A 109 22.63 21.39 1.46
N LEU A 110 23.87 21.11 1.09
CA LEU A 110 24.85 20.38 1.91
C LEU A 110 25.13 21.07 3.24
N LYS A 111 25.15 22.42 3.29
CA LYS A 111 25.34 23.18 4.54
C LYS A 111 24.19 22.96 5.52
N ASN A 112 22.96 22.87 5.02
CA ASN A 112 21.80 22.57 5.86
C ASN A 112 21.81 21.11 6.33
N ALA A 113 22.21 20.18 5.46
CA ALA A 113 22.35 18.78 5.81
C ALA A 113 23.39 18.58 6.90
N GLU A 114 24.56 19.21 6.78
CA GLU A 114 25.62 19.19 7.79
C GLU A 114 25.14 19.74 9.13
N LYS A 115 24.46 20.90 9.12
CA LYS A 115 23.88 21.48 10.36
C LYS A 115 22.89 20.54 11.03
N THR A 116 22.01 19.90 10.26
CA THR A 116 21.02 18.96 10.78
C THR A 116 21.69 17.75 11.40
N LEU A 117 22.65 17.13 10.69
CA LEU A 117 23.40 15.98 11.18
C LEU A 117 24.20 16.32 12.47
N ASN A 118 24.84 17.49 12.53
CA ASN A 118 25.60 17.92 13.69
C ASN A 118 24.71 18.27 14.90
N LYS A 119 23.53 18.80 14.65
CA LYS A 119 22.53 19.07 15.70
C LYS A 119 22.00 17.80 16.35
N ASP A 120 21.70 16.80 15.51
CA ASP A 120 20.99 15.60 15.96
C ASP A 120 21.94 14.52 16.48
N HIS A 121 23.22 14.55 16.07
CA HIS A 121 24.19 13.50 16.38
C HIS A 121 25.53 14.12 16.85
N TYR A 122 25.99 13.69 18.01
CA TYR A 122 27.32 14.04 18.52
C TYR A 122 28.35 13.03 18.01
N GLY A 123 29.53 13.52 17.60
CA GLY A 123 30.57 12.66 17.02
C GLY A 123 30.18 12.07 15.65
N LEU A 124 30.63 10.86 15.35
CA LEU A 124 30.37 10.16 14.09
C LEU A 124 30.84 10.90 12.83
N GLU A 125 31.96 11.65 12.93
CA GLU A 125 32.41 12.55 11.85
C GLU A 125 32.55 11.83 10.50
N LYS A 126 33.20 10.65 10.47
CA LYS A 126 33.38 9.87 9.25
C LYS A 126 32.05 9.43 8.62
N VAL A 127 31.05 9.12 9.45
CA VAL A 127 29.70 8.71 8.97
C VAL A 127 28.97 9.91 8.38
N LYS A 128 29.03 11.06 9.05
CA LYS A 128 28.44 12.32 8.56
C LYS A 128 29.07 12.76 7.25
N GLU A 129 30.41 12.74 7.17
CA GLU A 129 31.16 13.04 5.95
C GLU A 129 30.70 12.15 4.77
N ARG A 130 30.62 10.85 5.00
CA ARG A 130 30.14 9.91 3.98
C ARG A 130 28.70 10.15 3.53
N ILE A 131 27.82 10.53 4.46
CA ILE A 131 26.44 10.93 4.11
C ILE A 131 26.45 12.21 3.28
N LEU A 132 27.25 13.22 3.65
CA LEU A 132 27.37 14.48 2.89
C LEU A 132 27.94 14.27 1.50
N GLU A 133 28.95 13.42 1.34
CA GLU A 133 29.48 13.00 0.02
C GLU A 133 28.38 12.37 -0.85
N HIS A 134 27.61 11.43 -0.27
CA HIS A 134 26.50 10.81 -0.96
C HIS A 134 25.46 11.85 -1.41
N LEU A 135 25.07 12.78 -0.55
CA LEU A 135 24.14 13.85 -0.90
C LEU A 135 24.71 14.80 -1.95
N ALA A 136 26.04 15.01 -1.96
CA ALA A 136 26.72 15.80 -2.97
C ALA A 136 26.67 15.11 -4.35
N VAL A 137 26.88 13.79 -4.39
CA VAL A 137 26.75 12.99 -5.61
C VAL A 137 25.33 13.05 -6.15
N LEU A 138 24.31 12.91 -5.29
CA LEU A 138 22.91 13.05 -5.69
C LEU A 138 22.62 14.42 -6.30
N LYS A 139 23.17 15.48 -5.69
CA LYS A 139 23.03 16.85 -6.20
C LYS A 139 23.65 17.04 -7.57
N LEU A 140 24.84 16.46 -7.79
CA LEU A 140 25.58 16.60 -9.05
C LEU A 140 24.96 15.76 -10.17
N LYS A 141 24.50 14.56 -9.86
CA LYS A 141 23.91 13.65 -10.84
C LYS A 141 22.53 14.10 -11.33
N GLY A 142 21.79 14.86 -10.49
CA GLY A 142 20.40 15.24 -10.78
C GLY A 142 19.43 14.07 -10.94
N ASP A 143 19.94 12.85 -10.79
CA ASP A 143 19.20 11.60 -10.86
C ASP A 143 19.33 10.85 -9.53
N MET A 144 18.19 10.37 -9.00
CA MET A 144 18.13 9.67 -7.73
C MET A 144 18.46 8.17 -7.83
N LYS A 145 18.88 7.70 -9.02
CA LYS A 145 19.48 6.36 -9.16
C LYS A 145 20.82 6.30 -8.43
N SER A 146 20.72 6.24 -7.11
CA SER A 146 21.86 6.36 -6.22
C SER A 146 22.16 5.02 -5.57
N PRO A 147 23.44 4.76 -5.27
CA PRO A 147 23.78 3.61 -4.47
C PRO A 147 23.08 3.67 -3.11
N ILE A 148 22.62 2.54 -2.66
CA ILE A 148 21.94 2.37 -1.36
C ILE A 148 22.96 2.61 -0.25
N ILE A 149 22.58 3.36 0.79
CA ILE A 149 23.41 3.54 1.97
C ILE A 149 23.18 2.39 2.94
N CYS A 150 24.25 1.65 3.26
CA CYS A 150 24.25 0.67 4.33
C CYS A 150 24.79 1.29 5.62
N LEU A 151 23.98 1.32 6.67
CA LEU A 151 24.37 1.73 8.02
C LEU A 151 24.65 0.48 8.86
N TYR A 152 25.91 0.16 9.00
CA TYR A 152 26.43 -1.01 9.69
C TYR A 152 27.02 -0.63 11.06
N GLY A 153 26.81 -1.47 12.08
CA GLY A 153 27.38 -1.26 13.42
C GLY A 153 26.52 -1.86 14.54
N PRO A 154 27.03 -1.83 15.79
CA PRO A 154 26.36 -2.42 16.94
C PRO A 154 24.98 -1.81 17.20
N PRO A 155 24.07 -2.51 17.90
CA PRO A 155 22.81 -1.96 18.31
C PRO A 155 22.96 -0.73 19.22
N GLY A 156 22.04 0.20 19.17
CA GLY A 156 22.03 1.37 20.05
C GLY A 156 22.88 2.57 19.62
N VAL A 157 23.70 2.47 18.56
CA VAL A 157 24.55 3.58 18.08
C VAL A 157 23.81 4.66 17.28
N GLY A 158 22.50 4.55 17.11
CA GLY A 158 21.70 5.60 16.46
C GLY A 158 21.56 5.45 14.94
N LYS A 159 21.75 4.25 14.35
CA LYS A 159 21.59 4.02 12.90
C LYS A 159 20.23 4.49 12.36
N THR A 160 19.16 4.12 13.03
CA THR A 160 17.80 4.48 12.64
C THR A 160 17.53 5.98 12.78
N SER A 161 18.12 6.63 13.79
CA SER A 161 18.00 8.10 13.98
C SER A 161 18.79 8.87 12.91
N LEU A 162 19.95 8.37 12.47
CA LEU A 162 20.68 8.93 11.33
C LEU A 162 19.82 9.01 10.06
N GLY A 163 19.12 7.95 9.74
CA GLY A 163 18.21 7.96 8.60
C GLY A 163 17.06 8.95 8.73
N LYS A 164 16.53 9.15 9.93
CA LYS A 164 15.54 10.21 10.18
C LYS A 164 16.13 11.60 9.94
N SER A 165 17.37 11.84 10.36
CA SER A 165 18.06 13.10 10.14
C SER A 165 18.38 13.34 8.67
N ILE A 166 18.72 12.28 7.90
CA ILE A 166 18.89 12.36 6.44
C ILE A 166 17.56 12.76 5.78
N ALA A 167 16.45 12.13 6.16
CA ALA A 167 15.14 12.48 5.63
C ALA A 167 14.77 13.94 5.93
N SER A 168 15.04 14.40 7.16
CA SER A 168 14.83 15.78 7.57
C SER A 168 15.70 16.76 6.78
N ALA A 169 16.98 16.45 6.55
CA ALA A 169 17.90 17.25 5.76
C ALA A 169 17.44 17.40 4.32
N LEU A 170 16.94 16.32 3.71
CA LEU A 170 16.38 16.27 2.35
C LEU A 170 14.98 16.88 2.25
N LYS A 171 14.31 17.15 3.37
CA LYS A 171 12.87 17.50 3.46
C LYS A 171 11.94 16.43 2.85
N ARG A 172 12.36 15.18 2.90
CA ARG A 172 11.58 14.03 2.46
C ARG A 172 10.79 13.40 3.61
N LYS A 173 9.73 12.70 3.26
CA LYS A 173 9.02 11.87 4.22
C LYS A 173 9.90 10.71 4.68
N TYR A 174 9.80 10.37 5.93
CA TYR A 174 10.56 9.28 6.55
C TYR A 174 9.66 8.07 6.79
N VAL A 175 10.13 6.91 6.38
CA VAL A 175 9.46 5.63 6.61
C VAL A 175 10.47 4.63 7.16
N ARG A 176 10.09 3.94 8.23
CA ARG A 176 10.85 2.83 8.78
C ARG A 176 10.07 1.54 8.60
N MET A 177 10.72 0.52 8.06
CA MET A 177 10.20 -0.82 7.92
C MET A 177 11.16 -1.79 8.61
N SER A 178 10.69 -2.48 9.66
CA SER A 178 11.44 -3.58 10.25
C SER A 178 11.21 -4.84 9.43
N LEU A 179 12.28 -5.47 9.00
CA LEU A 179 12.27 -6.74 8.27
C LEU A 179 12.50 -7.94 9.18
N GLY A 180 12.82 -7.68 10.48
CA GLY A 180 12.94 -8.74 11.47
C GLY A 180 11.63 -9.51 11.64
N GLY A 181 11.69 -10.82 11.44
CA GLY A 181 10.52 -11.71 11.52
C GLY A 181 9.67 -11.77 10.25
N VAL A 182 10.16 -11.24 9.13
CA VAL A 182 9.55 -11.47 7.81
C VAL A 182 10.02 -12.83 7.30
N HIS A 183 9.06 -13.71 7.04
CA HIS A 183 9.31 -15.08 6.57
C HIS A 183 8.62 -15.37 5.24
N ASP A 184 7.61 -14.59 4.88
CA ASP A 184 6.80 -14.76 3.68
C ASP A 184 7.05 -13.61 2.69
N GLU A 185 7.31 -13.95 1.43
CA GLU A 185 7.42 -13.01 0.32
C GLU A 185 6.16 -12.13 0.19
N ALA A 186 4.99 -12.70 0.47
CA ALA A 186 3.72 -11.98 0.40
C ALA A 186 3.63 -10.81 1.41
N GLU A 187 4.41 -10.80 2.48
CA GLU A 187 4.50 -9.64 3.36
C GLU A 187 5.11 -8.42 2.65
N ILE A 188 6.04 -8.63 1.72
CA ILE A 188 6.74 -7.57 0.99
C ILE A 188 5.97 -7.19 -0.27
N ARG A 189 5.59 -8.19 -1.09
CA ARG A 189 4.91 -8.03 -2.38
C ARG A 189 3.38 -8.03 -2.32
N GLY A 190 2.79 -8.27 -1.14
CA GLY A 190 1.33 -8.40 -1.00
C GLY A 190 0.78 -9.77 -1.40
N HIS A 191 -0.45 -10.01 -1.00
CA HIS A 191 -1.20 -11.23 -1.35
C HIS A 191 -2.00 -10.99 -2.64
N ARG A 192 -2.17 -12.02 -3.45
CA ARG A 192 -3.01 -11.90 -4.65
C ARG A 192 -4.43 -11.47 -4.27
N LYS A 193 -4.96 -10.47 -4.97
CA LYS A 193 -6.28 -9.86 -4.71
C LYS A 193 -7.47 -10.82 -4.71
N THR A 194 -7.30 -12.02 -5.26
CA THR A 194 -8.34 -13.07 -5.32
C THR A 194 -8.57 -13.78 -3.99
N TYR A 195 -7.68 -13.63 -3.02
CA TYR A 195 -7.84 -14.27 -1.71
C TYR A 195 -8.64 -13.38 -0.75
N ILE A 196 -9.53 -13.98 0.03
CA ILE A 196 -10.25 -13.28 1.11
C ILE A 196 -9.23 -12.80 2.15
N GLY A 197 -9.28 -11.51 2.46
CA GLY A 197 -8.31 -10.90 3.37
C GLY A 197 -6.98 -10.50 2.72
N ALA A 198 -6.88 -10.55 1.38
CA ALA A 198 -5.71 -10.06 0.67
C ALA A 198 -5.40 -8.60 1.01
N MET A 199 -4.12 -8.30 1.15
CA MET A 199 -3.63 -6.97 1.51
C MET A 199 -2.39 -6.63 0.68
N PRO A 200 -2.17 -5.34 0.37
CA PRO A 200 -0.95 -4.90 -0.28
C PRO A 200 0.27 -5.16 0.60
N GLY A 201 1.42 -5.29 -0.03
CA GLY A 201 2.69 -5.51 0.64
C GLY A 201 3.10 -4.35 1.55
N ARG A 202 4.08 -4.60 2.41
CA ARG A 202 4.60 -3.59 3.35
C ARG A 202 5.19 -2.37 2.64
N ILE A 203 5.77 -2.55 1.44
CA ILE A 203 6.30 -1.45 0.63
C ILE A 203 5.17 -0.49 0.24
N ILE A 204 4.10 -1.01 -0.35
CA ILE A 204 2.95 -0.23 -0.79
C ILE A 204 2.24 0.45 0.40
N LYS A 205 2.00 -0.29 1.49
CA LYS A 205 1.44 0.28 2.73
C LYS A 205 2.28 1.43 3.26
N SER A 206 3.60 1.31 3.17
CA SER A 206 4.55 2.33 3.62
C SER A 206 4.52 3.57 2.75
N LEU A 207 4.38 3.43 1.43
CA LEU A 207 4.21 4.54 0.49
C LEU A 207 2.90 5.30 0.74
N ILE A 208 1.79 4.57 0.93
CA ILE A 208 0.50 5.17 1.29
C ILE A 208 0.63 5.99 2.58
N LYS A 209 1.27 5.43 3.61
CA LYS A 209 1.50 6.13 4.88
C LYS A 209 2.39 7.36 4.73
N ALA A 210 3.38 7.31 3.84
CA ALA A 210 4.26 8.44 3.55
C ALA A 210 3.53 9.58 2.81
N GLY A 211 2.57 9.25 1.96
CA GLY A 211 1.87 10.20 1.10
C GLY A 211 2.76 10.87 0.06
N ALA A 212 3.88 10.23 -0.29
CA ALA A 212 4.83 10.70 -1.31
C ALA A 212 5.51 9.51 -1.98
N SER A 213 5.88 9.65 -3.26
CA SER A 213 6.57 8.63 -4.05
C SER A 213 8.10 8.65 -3.87
N ASN A 214 8.66 9.67 -3.21
CA ASN A 214 10.09 9.81 -2.97
C ASN A 214 10.47 9.89 -1.47
N PRO A 215 9.92 9.04 -0.59
CA PRO A 215 10.32 9.03 0.80
C PRO A 215 11.75 8.51 0.98
N VAL A 216 12.28 8.68 2.17
CA VAL A 216 13.45 7.96 2.65
C VAL A 216 12.96 6.71 3.38
N PHE A 217 13.25 5.53 2.85
CA PHE A 217 12.96 4.24 3.48
C PHE A 217 14.16 3.74 4.25
N ILE A 218 13.93 3.36 5.49
CA ILE A 218 14.89 2.58 6.27
C ILE A 218 14.36 1.16 6.41
N LEU A 219 15.11 0.26 5.82
CA LEU A 219 14.93 -1.18 5.97
C LEU A 219 15.78 -1.64 7.16
N ASP A 220 15.13 -1.89 8.29
CA ASP A 220 15.80 -2.22 9.54
C ASP A 220 15.85 -3.73 9.72
N GLU A 221 16.97 -4.25 10.25
CA GLU A 221 17.16 -5.68 10.52
C GLU A 221 17.08 -6.59 9.28
N ILE A 222 17.67 -6.15 8.16
CA ILE A 222 17.66 -6.93 6.90
C ILE A 222 18.32 -8.29 7.04
N ASP A 223 19.28 -8.42 7.96
CA ASP A 223 20.00 -9.65 8.28
C ASP A 223 19.13 -10.70 8.99
N LYS A 224 17.96 -10.31 9.49
CA LYS A 224 17.01 -11.22 10.15
C LYS A 224 15.91 -11.74 9.20
N VAL A 225 16.00 -11.40 7.94
CA VAL A 225 15.14 -11.98 6.91
C VAL A 225 15.58 -13.41 6.68
N SER A 226 14.67 -14.34 6.79
CA SER A 226 14.94 -15.76 6.58
C SER A 226 13.96 -16.34 5.57
N ALA A 227 14.48 -17.13 4.63
CA ALA A 227 13.64 -17.90 3.73
C ALA A 227 12.96 -19.04 4.50
N ASP A 228 11.67 -19.23 4.30
CA ASP A 228 10.90 -20.36 4.83
C ASP A 228 10.30 -21.16 3.65
N ARG A 229 9.62 -22.25 3.95
CA ARG A 229 8.94 -23.10 2.96
C ARG A 229 7.85 -22.35 2.17
N GLN A 230 7.40 -21.19 2.62
CA GLN A 230 6.33 -20.39 2.02
C GLN A 230 6.81 -19.31 1.05
N GLY A 231 8.12 -19.14 0.86
CA GLY A 231 8.66 -18.17 -0.10
C GLY A 231 10.05 -17.67 0.30
N ASP A 232 10.65 -16.90 -0.60
CA ASP A 232 11.94 -16.26 -0.37
C ASP A 232 11.76 -14.72 -0.37
N PRO A 233 11.58 -14.11 0.82
CA PRO A 233 11.46 -12.66 0.92
C PRO A 233 12.72 -11.93 0.44
N SER A 234 13.88 -12.61 0.37
CA SER A 234 15.12 -12.02 -0.14
C SER A 234 15.01 -11.68 -1.62
N SER A 235 14.32 -12.51 -2.41
CA SER A 235 14.09 -12.25 -3.84
C SER A 235 13.23 -11.00 -4.05
N ALA A 236 12.19 -10.80 -3.23
CA ALA A 236 11.36 -9.60 -3.27
C ALA A 236 12.15 -8.35 -2.87
N LEU A 237 13.05 -8.47 -1.90
CA LEU A 237 13.93 -7.37 -1.48
C LEU A 237 14.96 -7.01 -2.56
N LEU A 238 15.48 -7.99 -3.31
CA LEU A 238 16.39 -7.72 -4.42
C LEU A 238 15.74 -6.83 -5.46
N GLU A 239 14.48 -7.09 -5.84
CA GLU A 239 13.74 -6.24 -6.77
C GLU A 239 13.58 -4.80 -6.26
N VAL A 240 13.37 -4.62 -4.97
CA VAL A 240 13.28 -3.29 -4.34
C VAL A 240 14.63 -2.58 -4.32
N LEU A 241 15.71 -3.33 -4.05
CA LEU A 241 17.06 -2.79 -3.86
C LEU A 241 17.80 -2.59 -5.18
N ASP A 242 17.50 -3.36 -6.23
CA ASP A 242 18.17 -3.25 -7.52
C ASP A 242 17.68 -2.03 -8.30
N PRO A 243 18.54 -1.03 -8.61
CA PRO A 243 18.14 0.15 -9.37
C PRO A 243 17.66 -0.14 -10.81
N GLU A 244 17.97 -1.32 -11.36
CA GLU A 244 17.50 -1.73 -12.68
C GLU A 244 16.08 -2.31 -12.63
N GLN A 245 15.71 -2.94 -11.53
CA GLN A 245 14.43 -3.61 -11.34
C GLN A 245 13.40 -2.74 -10.58
N ASN A 246 13.86 -1.84 -9.71
CA ASN A 246 12.96 -1.08 -8.84
C ASN A 246 12.07 -0.04 -9.57
N THR A 247 12.31 0.20 -10.87
CA THR A 247 11.44 1.02 -11.71
C THR A 247 10.09 0.37 -12.01
N SER A 248 10.01 -0.96 -11.88
CA SER A 248 8.82 -1.78 -12.14
C SER A 248 8.57 -2.77 -11.00
N PHE A 249 8.54 -2.26 -9.77
CA PHE A 249 8.22 -3.09 -8.62
C PHE A 249 6.78 -3.59 -8.70
N HIS A 250 6.63 -4.92 -8.72
CA HIS A 250 5.33 -5.57 -8.83
C HIS A 250 4.78 -5.98 -7.45
N ASP A 251 3.62 -5.42 -7.07
CA ASP A 251 2.85 -5.85 -5.90
C ASP A 251 1.69 -6.74 -6.33
N ASN A 252 1.61 -7.95 -5.77
CA ASN A 252 0.61 -8.96 -6.14
C ASN A 252 -0.83 -8.54 -5.83
N PHE A 253 -1.03 -7.63 -4.87
CA PHE A 253 -2.35 -7.12 -4.54
C PHE A 253 -2.79 -6.07 -5.56
N LEU A 254 -1.90 -5.14 -5.91
CA LEU A 254 -2.20 -4.08 -6.87
C LEU A 254 -2.29 -4.63 -8.30
N ASP A 255 -1.52 -5.68 -8.62
CA ASP A 255 -1.45 -6.30 -9.96
C ASP A 255 -1.07 -5.28 -11.06
N VAL A 256 -0.28 -4.28 -10.67
CA VAL A 256 0.31 -3.25 -11.51
C VAL A 256 1.68 -2.87 -10.97
N ASP A 257 2.55 -2.39 -11.84
CA ASP A 257 3.90 -1.99 -11.47
C ASP A 257 3.93 -0.58 -10.86
N TYR A 258 4.79 -0.41 -9.86
CA TYR A 258 5.02 0.88 -9.21
C TYR A 258 6.50 1.26 -9.27
N ASP A 259 6.78 2.51 -9.68
CA ASP A 259 8.15 3.02 -9.79
C ASP A 259 8.70 3.44 -8.43
N LEU A 260 9.68 2.68 -7.91
CA LEU A 260 10.42 2.95 -6.68
C LEU A 260 11.74 3.68 -6.93
N SER A 261 12.11 4.03 -8.16
CA SER A 261 13.43 4.61 -8.52
C SER A 261 13.72 5.94 -7.81
N LYS A 262 12.68 6.65 -7.35
CA LYS A 262 12.81 7.92 -6.64
C LYS A 262 12.85 7.77 -5.11
N VAL A 263 12.66 6.56 -4.60
CA VAL A 263 12.77 6.25 -3.17
C VAL A 263 14.25 6.25 -2.76
N CYS A 264 14.59 6.96 -1.70
CA CYS A 264 15.93 6.88 -1.11
C CYS A 264 15.97 5.70 -0.14
N LEU A 265 16.71 4.66 -0.49
CA LEU A 265 16.80 3.43 0.29
C LEU A 265 18.02 3.47 1.22
N LEU A 266 17.78 3.19 2.49
CA LEU A 266 18.78 3.00 3.52
C LEU A 266 18.51 1.67 4.19
N TYR A 267 19.51 0.87 4.46
CA TYR A 267 19.30 -0.32 5.28
C TYR A 267 20.25 -0.36 6.48
N THR A 268 19.80 -1.00 7.53
CA THR A 268 20.59 -1.17 8.74
C THR A 268 20.83 -2.64 9.02
N SER A 269 22.04 -2.95 9.47
CA SER A 269 22.40 -4.27 9.93
C SER A 269 23.16 -4.17 11.26
N PRO A 270 23.02 -5.12 12.20
CA PRO A 270 23.91 -5.25 13.32
C PRO A 270 25.32 -5.65 12.82
N SER A 271 26.36 -5.38 13.62
CA SER A 271 27.67 -5.92 13.34
C SER A 271 27.60 -7.45 13.27
N PRO A 272 28.26 -8.15 12.31
CA PRO A 272 28.49 -9.56 12.47
C PRO A 272 29.13 -9.76 13.83
N ARG A 273 28.66 -10.72 14.56
CA ARG A 273 29.38 -11.18 15.75
C ARG A 273 30.66 -11.85 15.24
N ASP A 274 31.79 -11.33 15.67
CA ASP A 274 33.06 -12.02 15.53
C ASP A 274 32.99 -13.41 16.14
#